data_94a0fbcf39fc3f41047f6cf1d04ab9c7
#
_entry.id   94a0fbcf39fc3f41047f6cf1d04ab9c7
#
_cell.length_a   1.000
_cell.length_b   1.000
_cell.length_c   1.000
_cell.angle_alpha   90.00
_cell.angle_beta   90.00
_cell.angle_gamma   90.00
#
_symmetry.space_group_name_H-M   'P 1'
#
loop_
_entity.id
_entity.type
_entity.pdbx_description
1 polymer ?
#
loop_
_entity_poly.entity_id
_entity_poly.type
_entity_poly.pdbx_seq_one_letter_code
_entity_poly.pdbx_strand_id
1 'polypeptide(L)'
;MLSITLKDVQGKNFKAAYLKLAEVVSAKANEFYFLKNSPNLNDKEKAKFDLLCDEMYLKRADEEAQSYATSTIKSLVSMLYRHFKKQVYVLIDEYDVPLAKAQANGYHKDMVTLMSSFLGFLKDPQKDPEKKTSIISKVVITGCLKVAKNSIFTGVNNLTVNTVISTDMDLTGIIGFTKDETYKFLEDYEMDDYATDVKNNYDGYKFCDKEMFCPWDVVNFIKENYKNNLNGHTELVKANNYWANSSSDSALGEYLGYLTDSDTRKMQDLVDGKSISFILNDSMNYDSLSEHDPNDFWSLLLHTGYLTLDCDKSNNKELRINTVSNNDVFVRIPNLEIKNCFKDSIQRRFNKEIAPNSVADEIATALLNGDNSFAQTKLRAILMRFISLRDNATKAPLENYYHGYLNGLFTNCSENFFSEYHSNNEAGNGYSDISFADTFSEKAVIIELKVGSLGSDLVSLSEKALSQIEEKNYAEPFLQNSMTQSIFAYGIAFSGKNCLLACKKLK
;
A
#
# COMPACT_ATOMS: atom_id res chain seq x y z
N MET A 1 19.35 -23.60 14.93
CA MET A 1 18.35 -22.56 14.69
C MET A 1 17.24 -23.17 13.86
N LEU A 2 15.97 -22.91 14.20
CA LEU A 2 14.77 -23.30 13.45
C LEU A 2 14.11 -22.01 12.95
N SER A 3 14.08 -21.81 11.65
CA SER A 3 13.40 -20.66 11.02
C SER A 3 12.31 -21.14 10.09
N ILE A 4 11.17 -20.47 10.09
CA ILE A 4 10.02 -20.80 9.23
C ILE A 4 9.36 -19.49 8.79
N THR A 5 8.98 -19.39 7.52
CA THR A 5 8.13 -18.30 7.03
C THR A 5 6.73 -18.82 6.72
N LEU A 6 5.73 -18.01 7.03
CA LEU A 6 4.32 -18.33 6.77
C LEU A 6 3.75 -17.56 5.57
N LYS A 7 4.61 -16.90 4.79
CA LYS A 7 4.26 -16.09 3.62
C LYS A 7 3.31 -16.80 2.65
N ASP A 8 3.55 -18.08 2.41
CA ASP A 8 2.80 -18.87 1.43
C ASP A 8 1.58 -19.59 2.02
N VAL A 9 1.34 -19.46 3.34
CA VAL A 9 0.20 -20.11 4.03
C VAL A 9 -1.07 -19.32 3.76
N GLN A 10 -1.62 -19.46 2.56
CA GLN A 10 -2.81 -18.76 2.08
C GLN A 10 -3.59 -19.62 1.08
N GLY A 11 -4.87 -19.27 0.87
CA GLY A 11 -5.73 -19.98 -0.09
C GLY A 11 -7.11 -19.37 -0.18
N LYS A 12 -7.89 -19.77 -1.20
CA LYS A 12 -9.27 -19.30 -1.39
C LYS A 12 -10.25 -19.83 -0.31
N ASN A 13 -9.84 -20.82 0.47
CA ASN A 13 -10.60 -21.39 1.58
C ASN A 13 -9.64 -22.02 2.59
N PHE A 14 -10.15 -22.36 3.77
CA PHE A 14 -9.39 -22.94 4.86
C PHE A 14 -8.59 -24.18 4.44
N LYS A 15 -9.20 -25.11 3.70
CA LYS A 15 -8.54 -26.35 3.26
C LYS A 15 -7.32 -26.04 2.39
N ALA A 16 -7.44 -25.11 1.45
CA ALA A 16 -6.32 -24.73 0.58
C ALA A 16 -5.17 -24.09 1.37
N ALA A 17 -5.48 -23.23 2.35
CA ALA A 17 -4.49 -22.62 3.22
C ALA A 17 -3.82 -23.64 4.14
N TYR A 18 -4.58 -24.59 4.69
CA TYR A 18 -4.02 -25.70 5.48
C TYR A 18 -3.06 -26.56 4.66
N LEU A 19 -3.39 -26.89 3.41
CA LEU A 19 -2.50 -27.66 2.54
C LEU A 19 -1.16 -26.94 2.32
N LYS A 20 -1.17 -25.61 2.25
CA LYS A 20 0.06 -24.80 2.19
C LYS A 20 0.85 -24.86 3.51
N LEU A 21 0.18 -24.83 4.65
CA LEU A 21 0.85 -25.05 5.94
C LEU A 21 1.52 -26.43 5.98
N ALA A 22 0.83 -27.47 5.52
CA ALA A 22 1.38 -28.83 5.45
C ALA A 22 2.65 -28.90 4.59
N GLU A 23 2.67 -28.24 3.42
CA GLU A 23 3.86 -28.10 2.57
C GLU A 23 5.01 -27.43 3.31
N VAL A 24 4.75 -26.26 3.93
CA VAL A 24 5.76 -25.45 4.62
C VAL A 24 6.38 -26.23 5.80
N VAL A 25 5.55 -26.88 6.63
CA VAL A 25 6.06 -27.60 7.80
C VAL A 25 6.78 -28.89 7.42
N SER A 26 6.33 -29.59 6.38
CA SER A 26 7.03 -30.78 5.87
C SER A 26 8.37 -30.41 5.27
N ALA A 27 8.42 -29.38 4.43
CA ALA A 27 9.68 -28.87 3.87
C ALA A 27 10.66 -28.50 4.99
N LYS A 28 10.17 -27.82 6.03
CA LYS A 28 11.01 -27.46 7.19
C LYS A 28 11.52 -28.68 7.96
N ALA A 29 10.69 -29.71 8.16
CA ALA A 29 11.13 -30.94 8.80
C ALA A 29 12.23 -31.64 7.97
N ASN A 30 12.07 -31.67 6.66
CA ASN A 30 13.05 -32.28 5.74
C ASN A 30 14.42 -31.60 5.73
N GLU A 31 14.51 -30.30 6.04
CA GLU A 31 15.81 -29.62 6.24
C GLU A 31 16.65 -30.27 7.36
N PHE A 32 16.00 -30.91 8.33
CA PHE A 32 16.61 -31.59 9.44
C PHE A 32 16.60 -33.14 9.28
N TYR A 33 16.61 -33.65 8.07
CA TYR A 33 16.49 -35.09 7.77
C TYR A 33 17.52 -35.97 8.51
N PHE A 34 18.68 -35.40 8.88
CA PHE A 34 19.68 -36.06 9.70
C PHE A 34 19.16 -36.53 11.06
N LEU A 35 18.06 -35.96 11.57
CA LEU A 35 17.45 -36.36 12.84
C LEU A 35 16.94 -37.80 12.80
N LYS A 36 16.54 -38.32 11.62
CA LYS A 36 16.15 -39.71 11.43
C LYS A 36 17.18 -40.70 11.92
N ASN A 37 18.46 -40.38 11.72
CA ASN A 37 19.61 -41.21 12.13
C ASN A 37 20.25 -40.75 13.43
N SER A 38 19.59 -39.84 14.19
CA SER A 38 20.14 -39.38 15.44
C SER A 38 20.20 -40.48 16.50
N PRO A 39 21.36 -40.72 17.15
CA PRO A 39 21.49 -41.69 18.23
C PRO A 39 20.79 -41.20 19.52
N ASN A 40 20.48 -39.92 19.62
CA ASN A 40 19.86 -39.30 20.79
C ASN A 40 18.32 -39.27 20.73
N LEU A 41 17.71 -39.78 19.65
CA LEU A 41 16.26 -39.91 19.50
C LEU A 41 15.83 -41.38 19.62
N ASN A 42 14.74 -41.62 20.35
CA ASN A 42 14.15 -42.94 20.46
C ASN A 42 13.28 -43.26 19.22
N ASP A 43 12.86 -44.52 19.07
CA ASP A 43 12.11 -45.00 17.90
C ASP A 43 10.75 -44.29 17.74
N LYS A 44 10.07 -43.92 18.84
CA LYS A 44 8.80 -43.18 18.76
C LYS A 44 9.02 -41.77 18.21
N GLU A 45 10.11 -41.11 18.58
CA GLU A 45 10.46 -39.76 18.08
C GLU A 45 10.86 -39.82 16.62
N LYS A 46 11.61 -40.84 16.20
CA LYS A 46 11.95 -41.06 14.79
C LYS A 46 10.70 -41.35 13.95
N ALA A 47 9.79 -42.19 14.44
CA ALA A 47 8.52 -42.44 13.74
C ALA A 47 7.68 -41.16 13.63
N LYS A 48 7.61 -40.34 14.69
CA LYS A 48 6.95 -39.04 14.63
C LYS A 48 7.63 -38.10 13.63
N PHE A 49 8.96 -38.10 13.58
CA PHE A 49 9.71 -37.29 12.64
C PHE A 49 9.44 -37.70 11.18
N ASP A 50 9.37 -39.00 10.90
CA ASP A 50 9.03 -39.51 9.57
C ASP A 50 7.66 -38.99 9.11
N LEU A 51 6.65 -38.96 10.00
CA LEU A 51 5.32 -38.39 9.69
C LEU A 51 5.37 -36.87 9.44
N LEU A 52 6.24 -36.14 10.15
CA LEU A 52 6.41 -34.70 9.90
C LEU A 52 7.08 -34.41 8.57
N CYS A 53 7.96 -35.33 8.08
CA CYS A 53 8.60 -35.23 6.77
C CYS A 53 7.69 -35.65 5.62
N ASP A 54 6.64 -36.42 5.89
CA ASP A 54 5.72 -36.93 4.88
C ASP A 54 4.62 -35.88 4.56
N GLU A 55 4.87 -35.12 3.49
CA GLU A 55 3.92 -34.09 3.00
C GLU A 55 2.55 -34.70 2.66
N MET A 56 2.52 -35.90 2.05
CA MET A 56 1.28 -36.54 1.66
C MET A 56 0.45 -36.97 2.87
N TYR A 57 1.12 -37.42 3.93
CA TYR A 57 0.46 -37.70 5.21
C TYR A 57 -0.17 -36.43 5.80
N LEU A 58 0.59 -35.35 5.88
CA LEU A 58 0.08 -34.09 6.42
C LEU A 58 -1.06 -33.50 5.57
N LYS A 59 -1.02 -33.68 4.26
CA LYS A 59 -2.07 -33.23 3.32
C LYS A 59 -3.38 -34.02 3.42
N ARG A 60 -3.46 -35.10 4.20
CA ARG A 60 -4.73 -35.78 4.47
C ARG A 60 -5.75 -34.84 5.10
N ALA A 61 -5.30 -33.86 5.85
CA ALA A 61 -6.10 -32.81 6.48
C ALA A 61 -7.18 -33.33 7.47
N ASP A 62 -7.04 -34.57 7.93
CA ASP A 62 -7.82 -35.09 9.05
C ASP A 62 -7.28 -34.56 10.39
N GLU A 63 -8.00 -34.78 11.49
CA GLU A 63 -7.64 -34.28 12.82
C GLU A 63 -6.23 -34.72 13.25
N GLU A 64 -5.86 -35.97 12.91
CA GLU A 64 -4.56 -36.52 13.26
C GLU A 64 -3.44 -35.76 12.48
N ALA A 65 -3.55 -35.63 11.16
CA ALA A 65 -2.61 -34.92 10.33
C ALA A 65 -2.49 -33.44 10.74
N GLN A 66 -3.61 -32.79 11.07
CA GLN A 66 -3.60 -31.40 11.58
C GLN A 66 -2.88 -31.28 12.93
N SER A 67 -3.06 -32.26 13.83
CA SER A 67 -2.34 -32.30 15.11
C SER A 67 -0.82 -32.43 14.91
N TYR A 68 -0.38 -33.26 13.95
CA TYR A 68 1.04 -33.34 13.59
C TYR A 68 1.56 -32.03 13.00
N ALA A 69 0.87 -31.46 12.02
CA ALA A 69 1.27 -30.20 11.39
C ALA A 69 1.39 -29.06 12.41
N THR A 70 0.41 -28.89 13.28
CA THR A 70 0.42 -27.83 14.30
C THR A 70 1.45 -28.05 15.40
N SER A 71 1.85 -29.31 15.68
CA SER A 71 2.89 -29.62 16.67
C SER A 71 4.32 -29.62 16.11
N THR A 72 4.51 -29.30 14.82
CA THR A 72 5.82 -29.42 14.14
C THR A 72 6.91 -28.63 14.83
N ILE A 73 6.72 -27.33 15.14
CA ILE A 73 7.73 -26.51 15.81
C ILE A 73 8.10 -27.12 17.17
N LYS A 74 7.10 -27.48 17.99
CA LYS A 74 7.31 -28.08 19.29
C LYS A 74 8.14 -29.38 19.18
N SER A 75 7.84 -30.22 18.21
CA SER A 75 8.50 -31.50 17.97
C SER A 75 9.93 -31.31 17.50
N LEU A 76 10.16 -30.46 16.49
CA LEU A 76 11.49 -30.22 15.94
C LEU A 76 12.42 -29.57 16.98
N VAL A 77 11.94 -28.60 17.78
CA VAL A 77 12.70 -27.99 18.86
C VAL A 77 13.18 -29.05 19.87
N SER A 78 12.29 -29.96 20.29
CA SER A 78 12.65 -31.05 21.19
C SER A 78 13.71 -31.98 20.61
N MET A 79 13.52 -32.39 19.35
CA MET A 79 14.44 -33.30 18.65
C MET A 79 15.81 -32.67 18.41
N LEU A 80 15.85 -31.41 17.98
CA LEU A 80 17.09 -30.65 17.79
C LEU A 80 17.85 -30.45 19.12
N TYR A 81 17.14 -30.11 20.19
CA TYR A 81 17.74 -30.01 21.51
C TYR A 81 18.37 -31.35 21.96
N ARG A 82 17.65 -32.46 21.81
CA ARG A 82 18.16 -33.78 22.16
C ARG A 82 19.38 -34.17 21.33
N HIS A 83 19.35 -33.88 20.02
CA HIS A 83 20.46 -34.18 19.12
C HIS A 83 21.72 -33.40 19.46
N PHE A 84 21.61 -32.05 19.56
CA PHE A 84 22.76 -31.18 19.73
C PHE A 84 23.10 -30.87 21.18
N LYS A 85 22.23 -31.17 22.14
CA LYS A 85 22.34 -30.77 23.56
C LYS A 85 22.54 -29.26 23.77
N LYS A 86 22.01 -28.47 22.83
CA LYS A 86 22.06 -26.99 22.84
C LYS A 86 20.65 -26.43 22.68
N GLN A 87 20.40 -25.30 23.36
CA GLN A 87 19.14 -24.57 23.22
C GLN A 87 18.91 -24.15 21.76
N VAL A 88 17.63 -24.10 21.36
CA VAL A 88 17.20 -23.79 19.99
C VAL A 88 16.71 -22.35 19.92
N TYR A 89 17.16 -21.61 18.92
CA TYR A 89 16.56 -20.35 18.51
C TYR A 89 15.44 -20.67 17.53
N VAL A 90 14.26 -20.03 17.71
CA VAL A 90 13.10 -20.17 16.82
C VAL A 90 12.81 -18.83 16.19
N LEU A 91 12.77 -18.79 14.85
CA LEU A 91 12.42 -17.62 14.08
C LEU A 91 11.16 -17.92 13.25
N ILE A 92 10.13 -17.09 13.39
CA ILE A 92 8.89 -17.21 12.62
C ILE A 92 8.66 -15.89 11.90
N ASP A 93 8.59 -15.95 10.58
CA ASP A 93 8.40 -14.79 9.75
C ASP A 93 7.01 -14.77 9.11
N GLU A 94 6.45 -13.55 8.95
CA GLU A 94 5.14 -13.29 8.36
C GLU A 94 3.99 -14.08 9.03
N TYR A 95 3.98 -14.09 10.37
CA TYR A 95 3.02 -14.85 11.17
C TYR A 95 1.56 -14.43 10.96
N ASP A 96 1.33 -13.21 10.52
CA ASP A 96 0.02 -12.60 10.34
C ASP A 96 -0.57 -12.80 8.92
N VAL A 97 0.23 -13.16 7.93
CA VAL A 97 -0.24 -13.41 6.55
C VAL A 97 -1.37 -14.44 6.47
N PRO A 98 -1.29 -15.61 7.17
CA PRO A 98 -2.41 -16.56 7.17
C PRO A 98 -3.73 -15.96 7.65
N LEU A 99 -3.67 -15.07 8.66
CA LEU A 99 -4.85 -14.43 9.25
C LEU A 99 -5.42 -13.34 8.33
N ALA A 100 -4.56 -12.51 7.75
CA ALA A 100 -4.94 -11.48 6.79
C ALA A 100 -5.68 -12.07 5.59
N LYS A 101 -5.11 -13.13 4.99
CA LYS A 101 -5.71 -13.79 3.82
C LYS A 101 -6.97 -14.57 4.18
N ALA A 102 -7.05 -15.12 5.38
CA ALA A 102 -8.24 -15.78 5.86
C ALA A 102 -9.41 -14.80 6.10
N GLN A 103 -9.11 -13.58 6.59
CA GLN A 103 -10.11 -12.53 6.75
C GLN A 103 -10.68 -12.12 5.39
N ALA A 104 -9.82 -11.83 4.41
CA ALA A 104 -10.23 -11.45 3.07
C ALA A 104 -11.07 -12.53 2.35
N ASN A 105 -10.92 -13.81 2.72
CA ASN A 105 -11.61 -14.95 2.10
C ASN A 105 -12.68 -15.60 3.00
N GLY A 106 -13.01 -15.01 4.15
CA GLY A 106 -14.15 -15.42 4.99
C GLY A 106 -13.97 -16.68 5.85
N TYR A 107 -12.73 -17.15 6.09
CA TYR A 107 -12.44 -18.31 6.95
C TYR A 107 -11.52 -17.97 8.14
N HIS A 108 -11.54 -16.73 8.61
CA HIS A 108 -10.66 -16.20 9.66
C HIS A 108 -10.73 -17.01 10.97
N LYS A 109 -11.93 -17.39 11.43
CA LYS A 109 -12.12 -18.13 12.70
C LYS A 109 -11.40 -19.48 12.71
N ASP A 110 -11.48 -20.23 11.60
CA ASP A 110 -10.81 -21.52 11.46
C ASP A 110 -9.30 -21.34 11.44
N MET A 111 -8.81 -20.30 10.77
CA MET A 111 -7.39 -19.98 10.70
C MET A 111 -6.84 -19.53 12.06
N VAL A 112 -7.57 -18.74 12.84
CA VAL A 112 -7.20 -18.37 14.22
C VAL A 112 -7.02 -19.61 15.09
N THR A 113 -7.94 -20.58 14.98
CA THR A 113 -7.86 -21.85 15.71
C THR A 113 -6.61 -22.66 15.33
N LEU A 114 -6.34 -22.78 14.04
CA LEU A 114 -5.16 -23.48 13.51
C LEU A 114 -3.87 -22.81 13.96
N MET A 115 -3.75 -21.49 13.79
CA MET A 115 -2.57 -20.73 14.15
C MET A 115 -2.34 -20.67 15.66
N SER A 116 -3.40 -20.59 16.48
CA SER A 116 -3.31 -20.67 17.93
C SER A 116 -2.75 -22.05 18.38
N SER A 117 -3.10 -23.12 17.69
CA SER A 117 -2.56 -24.46 17.94
C SER A 117 -1.09 -24.56 17.48
N PHE A 118 -0.77 -24.02 16.30
CA PHE A 118 0.58 -24.00 15.74
C PHE A 118 1.58 -23.24 16.61
N LEU A 119 1.15 -22.08 17.16
CA LEU A 119 1.95 -21.27 18.09
C LEU A 119 1.80 -21.69 19.56
N GLY A 120 1.09 -22.76 19.81
CA GLY A 120 0.83 -23.25 21.18
C GLY A 120 2.08 -23.58 22.00
N PHE A 121 3.22 -23.86 21.36
CA PHE A 121 4.51 -24.07 22.03
C PHE A 121 4.98 -22.85 22.83
N LEU A 122 4.50 -21.64 22.52
CA LEU A 122 4.80 -20.40 23.24
C LEU A 122 4.14 -20.37 24.64
N LYS A 123 3.00 -21.07 24.81
CA LYS A 123 2.25 -21.10 26.07
C LYS A 123 2.88 -22.06 27.09
N ASP A 124 3.50 -23.10 26.60
CA ASP A 124 4.13 -24.16 27.40
C ASP A 124 5.55 -24.41 26.89
N PRO A 125 6.52 -23.55 27.26
CA PRO A 125 7.89 -23.72 26.84
C PRO A 125 8.45 -25.00 27.45
N GLN A 126 8.90 -25.91 26.59
CA GLN A 126 9.50 -27.17 27.00
C GLN A 126 10.77 -26.93 27.81
N LYS A 127 10.95 -27.73 28.84
CA LYS A 127 12.12 -27.69 29.71
C LYS A 127 12.93 -28.99 29.60
N ASP A 128 14.24 -28.84 29.77
CA ASP A 128 15.10 -30.00 29.97
C ASP A 128 14.65 -30.74 31.24
N PRO A 129 14.43 -32.06 31.18
CA PRO A 129 13.94 -32.84 32.34
C PRO A 129 14.87 -32.78 33.56
N GLU A 130 16.18 -32.73 33.34
CA GLU A 130 17.19 -32.74 34.40
C GLU A 130 17.52 -31.32 34.87
N LYS A 131 17.81 -30.41 33.94
CA LYS A 131 18.28 -29.06 34.25
C LYS A 131 17.14 -28.10 34.61
N LYS A 132 15.88 -28.45 34.32
CA LYS A 132 14.69 -27.59 34.51
C LYS A 132 14.77 -26.23 33.76
N THR A 133 15.74 -26.04 32.89
CA THR A 133 15.89 -24.84 32.02
C THR A 133 15.13 -25.02 30.72
N SER A 134 14.74 -23.91 30.09
CA SER A 134 14.10 -23.92 28.79
C SER A 134 15.02 -24.56 27.74
N ILE A 135 14.47 -25.40 26.86
CA ILE A 135 15.20 -25.91 25.68
C ILE A 135 15.20 -24.91 24.52
N ILE A 136 14.37 -23.86 24.61
CA ILE A 136 14.35 -22.73 23.68
C ILE A 136 15.19 -21.61 24.28
N SER A 137 16.13 -21.07 23.51
CA SER A 137 16.95 -19.92 23.91
C SER A 137 16.18 -18.61 23.74
N LYS A 138 15.67 -18.39 22.53
CA LYS A 138 14.87 -17.20 22.19
C LYS A 138 13.90 -17.52 21.05
N VAL A 139 12.75 -16.87 21.04
CA VAL A 139 11.82 -16.88 19.91
C VAL A 139 11.73 -15.45 19.37
N VAL A 140 11.85 -15.29 18.07
CA VAL A 140 11.59 -14.04 17.36
C VAL A 140 10.48 -14.29 16.35
N ILE A 141 9.46 -13.45 16.38
CA ILE A 141 8.29 -13.55 15.49
C ILE A 141 8.14 -12.21 14.81
N THR A 142 8.08 -12.20 13.48
CA THR A 142 7.92 -10.99 12.66
C THR A 142 6.63 -11.04 11.85
N GLY A 143 6.05 -9.86 11.60
CA GLY A 143 4.83 -9.67 10.81
C GLY A 143 4.52 -8.19 10.66
N CYS A 144 3.56 -7.86 9.80
CA CYS A 144 3.16 -6.47 9.53
C CYS A 144 2.24 -5.90 10.61
N LEU A 145 1.35 -6.72 11.17
CA LEU A 145 0.38 -6.28 12.18
C LEU A 145 0.59 -6.95 13.53
N LYS A 146 0.39 -6.17 14.57
CA LYS A 146 0.25 -6.68 15.93
C LYS A 146 -1.10 -7.38 16.03
N VAL A 147 -1.13 -8.69 15.93
CA VAL A 147 -2.36 -9.43 16.21
C VAL A 147 -2.67 -9.35 17.69
N ALA A 148 -3.88 -8.92 18.02
CA ALA A 148 -4.32 -8.72 19.39
C ALA A 148 -4.09 -9.97 20.26
N LYS A 149 -3.68 -9.76 21.52
CA LYS A 149 -3.47 -10.86 22.48
C LYS A 149 -4.67 -11.79 22.62
N ASN A 150 -5.86 -11.30 22.28
CA ASN A 150 -7.13 -12.05 22.40
C ASN A 150 -7.40 -13.01 21.23
N SER A 151 -6.48 -13.19 20.28
CA SER A 151 -6.62 -14.15 19.19
C SER A 151 -5.62 -15.31 19.34
N ILE A 152 -4.57 -15.36 18.52
CA ILE A 152 -3.59 -16.47 18.51
C ILE A 152 -2.65 -16.51 19.72
N PHE A 153 -2.40 -15.36 20.34
CA PHE A 153 -1.51 -15.23 21.52
C PHE A 153 -2.24 -15.25 22.86
N THR A 154 -3.53 -15.61 22.88
CA THR A 154 -4.26 -15.76 24.15
C THR A 154 -3.54 -16.75 25.08
N GLY A 155 -3.18 -16.27 26.29
CA GLY A 155 -2.46 -17.07 27.28
C GLY A 155 -0.94 -17.10 27.13
N VAL A 156 -0.35 -16.34 26.17
CA VAL A 156 1.09 -16.12 26.08
C VAL A 156 1.43 -14.83 26.82
N ASN A 157 2.10 -14.95 27.98
CA ASN A 157 2.37 -13.80 28.88
C ASN A 157 3.81 -13.28 28.78
N ASN A 158 4.68 -13.97 28.06
CA ASN A 158 6.11 -13.71 27.99
C ASN A 158 6.59 -13.14 26.63
N LEU A 159 5.66 -12.61 25.82
CA LEU A 159 5.99 -11.90 24.59
C LEU A 159 6.16 -10.40 24.85
N THR A 160 7.30 -9.87 24.44
CA THR A 160 7.48 -8.43 24.23
C THR A 160 7.13 -8.12 22.79
N VAL A 161 6.19 -7.22 22.57
CA VAL A 161 5.76 -6.83 21.23
C VAL A 161 6.31 -5.44 20.93
N ASN A 162 7.14 -5.34 19.90
CA ASN A 162 7.66 -4.08 19.39
C ASN A 162 7.01 -3.78 18.05
N THR A 163 6.61 -2.54 17.84
CA THR A 163 5.97 -2.04 16.63
C THR A 163 6.75 -0.83 16.13
N VAL A 164 6.37 -0.29 14.97
CA VAL A 164 6.97 0.92 14.37
C VAL A 164 6.89 2.17 15.28
N ILE A 165 6.04 2.11 16.30
CA ILE A 165 5.86 3.19 17.29
C ILE A 165 6.49 2.87 18.64
N SER A 166 7.15 1.72 18.80
CA SER A 166 7.79 1.35 20.04
C SER A 166 9.01 2.23 20.32
N THR A 167 9.25 2.50 21.58
CA THR A 167 10.37 3.33 22.07
C THR A 167 11.56 2.50 22.57
N ASP A 168 11.62 1.22 22.18
CA ASP A 168 12.72 0.33 22.54
C ASP A 168 13.97 0.70 21.74
N MET A 169 14.89 1.42 22.40
CA MET A 169 16.13 1.91 21.80
C MET A 169 17.08 0.77 21.37
N ASP A 170 16.97 -0.41 22.00
CA ASP A 170 17.85 -1.55 21.67
C ASP A 170 17.55 -2.15 20.29
N LEU A 171 16.32 -1.96 19.78
CA LEU A 171 15.90 -2.43 18.46
C LEU A 171 16.00 -1.36 17.38
N THR A 172 16.18 -0.11 17.75
CA THR A 172 16.24 1.02 16.81
C THR A 172 17.54 0.95 15.99
N GLY A 173 17.39 0.88 14.67
CA GLY A 173 18.52 0.79 13.74
C GLY A 173 19.06 -0.62 13.49
N ILE A 174 18.42 -1.67 14.02
CA ILE A 174 18.79 -3.06 13.72
C ILE A 174 18.15 -3.51 12.39
N ILE A 175 16.94 -3.02 12.09
CA ILE A 175 16.19 -3.35 10.88
C ILE A 175 16.02 -2.07 10.05
N GLY A 176 16.43 -2.12 8.78
CA GLY A 176 16.53 -0.95 7.91
C GLY A 176 17.97 -0.44 7.81
N PHE A 177 18.20 0.53 6.94
CA PHE A 177 19.48 1.24 6.88
C PHE A 177 19.36 2.59 7.57
N THR A 178 20.32 2.89 8.44
CA THR A 178 20.47 4.23 9.00
C THR A 178 20.98 5.19 7.92
N LYS A 179 20.87 6.48 8.18
CA LYS A 179 21.43 7.52 7.27
C LYS A 179 22.90 7.31 7.00
N ASP A 180 23.69 7.05 8.03
CA ASP A 180 25.14 6.89 7.91
C ASP A 180 25.49 5.64 7.09
N GLU A 181 24.79 4.51 7.31
CA GLU A 181 24.97 3.30 6.51
C GLU A 181 24.58 3.52 5.04
N THR A 182 23.45 4.19 4.79
CA THR A 182 22.98 4.47 3.42
C THR A 182 23.99 5.36 2.68
N TYR A 183 24.47 6.43 3.31
CA TYR A 183 25.41 7.34 2.68
C TYR A 183 26.79 6.70 2.46
N LYS A 184 27.23 5.87 3.43
CA LYS A 184 28.45 5.08 3.24
C LYS A 184 28.31 4.08 2.09
N PHE A 185 27.12 3.48 1.95
CA PHE A 185 26.85 2.53 0.85
C PHE A 185 26.85 3.24 -0.52
N LEU A 186 26.30 4.46 -0.61
CA LEU A 186 26.38 5.28 -1.83
C LEU A 186 27.84 5.66 -2.15
N GLU A 187 28.61 6.08 -1.15
CA GLU A 187 30.05 6.42 -1.30
C GLU A 187 30.87 5.20 -1.82
N ASP A 188 30.64 4.02 -1.24
CA ASP A 188 31.34 2.79 -1.64
C ASP A 188 31.10 2.40 -3.12
N TYR A 189 30.00 2.91 -3.71
CA TYR A 189 29.65 2.72 -5.13
C TYR A 189 29.81 4.00 -5.97
N GLU A 190 30.49 5.01 -5.46
CA GLU A 190 30.73 6.30 -6.17
C GLU A 190 29.41 6.97 -6.63
N MET A 191 28.36 6.86 -5.82
CA MET A 191 27.01 7.39 -6.10
C MET A 191 26.54 8.42 -5.07
N ASP A 192 27.42 9.04 -4.34
CA ASP A 192 27.16 10.03 -3.29
C ASP A 192 26.48 11.30 -3.82
N ASP A 193 26.69 11.67 -5.08
CA ASP A 193 25.99 12.79 -5.75
C ASP A 193 24.45 12.60 -5.75
N TYR A 194 23.97 11.37 -5.67
CA TYR A 194 22.55 11.05 -5.65
C TYR A 194 21.94 10.91 -4.24
N ALA A 195 22.69 11.26 -3.21
CA ALA A 195 22.22 11.15 -1.81
C ALA A 195 20.91 11.89 -1.55
N THR A 196 20.70 13.04 -2.21
CA THR A 196 19.45 13.80 -2.11
C THR A 196 18.27 13.07 -2.74
N ASP A 197 18.45 12.46 -3.90
CA ASP A 197 17.41 11.71 -4.59
C ASP A 197 17.04 10.46 -3.80
N VAL A 198 18.03 9.71 -3.30
CA VAL A 198 17.84 8.55 -2.45
C VAL A 198 17.11 8.94 -1.16
N LYS A 199 17.47 10.07 -0.55
CA LYS A 199 16.78 10.60 0.63
C LYS A 199 15.32 10.91 0.33
N ASN A 200 15.03 11.66 -0.72
CA ASN A 200 13.67 12.08 -1.05
C ASN A 200 12.75 10.91 -1.38
N ASN A 201 13.29 9.86 -2.00
CA ASN A 201 12.50 8.73 -2.47
C ASN A 201 12.39 7.59 -1.45
N TYR A 202 13.40 7.33 -0.58
CA TYR A 202 13.50 6.10 0.20
C TYR A 202 13.73 6.30 1.69
N ASP A 203 13.86 7.55 2.16
CA ASP A 203 13.95 7.92 3.58
C ASP A 203 12.56 8.18 4.16
N GLY A 204 12.54 8.75 5.34
CA GLY A 204 11.38 9.35 5.98
C GLY A 204 10.72 8.48 7.03
N TYR A 205 11.15 7.25 7.20
CA TYR A 205 10.75 6.44 8.34
C TYR A 205 11.51 6.87 9.60
N LYS A 206 10.79 7.03 10.69
CA LYS A 206 11.39 7.44 11.96
C LYS A 206 11.04 6.44 13.04
N PHE A 207 12.07 5.76 13.52
CA PHE A 207 11.97 4.83 14.65
C PHE A 207 12.71 5.44 15.84
N CYS A 208 11.97 5.82 16.88
CA CYS A 208 12.47 6.64 17.98
C CYS A 208 13.10 7.95 17.45
N ASP A 209 14.42 8.08 17.58
CA ASP A 209 15.22 9.25 17.18
C ASP A 209 15.96 9.06 15.85
N LYS A 210 15.93 7.85 15.27
CA LYS A 210 16.69 7.54 14.05
C LYS A 210 15.85 7.62 12.79
N GLU A 211 16.40 8.28 11.79
CA GLU A 211 15.91 8.23 10.40
C GLU A 211 16.37 6.91 9.77
N MET A 212 15.44 6.23 9.10
CA MET A 212 15.68 4.91 8.51
C MET A 212 15.26 4.89 7.06
N PHE A 213 16.09 4.29 6.23
CA PHE A 213 15.84 4.03 4.82
C PHE A 213 15.38 2.60 4.60
N CYS A 214 14.56 2.39 3.58
CA CYS A 214 14.18 1.05 3.16
C CYS A 214 15.36 0.38 2.45
N PRO A 215 15.93 -0.74 2.98
CA PRO A 215 17.08 -1.38 2.37
C PRO A 215 16.83 -1.89 0.96
N TRP A 216 15.62 -2.41 0.70
CA TRP A 216 15.24 -2.88 -0.62
C TRP A 216 15.39 -1.81 -1.69
N ASP A 217 14.93 -0.59 -1.39
CA ASP A 217 14.95 0.51 -2.34
C ASP A 217 16.36 1.02 -2.58
N VAL A 218 17.13 1.21 -1.52
CA VAL A 218 18.52 1.66 -1.61
C VAL A 218 19.37 0.67 -2.42
N VAL A 219 19.25 -0.63 -2.12
CA VAL A 219 20.01 -1.67 -2.82
C VAL A 219 19.63 -1.76 -4.30
N ASN A 220 18.32 -1.69 -4.63
CA ASN A 220 17.89 -1.74 -6.02
C ASN A 220 18.25 -0.46 -6.78
N PHE A 221 18.18 0.71 -6.14
CA PHE A 221 18.66 1.96 -6.74
C PHE A 221 20.12 1.84 -7.18
N ILE A 222 21.01 1.40 -6.30
CA ILE A 222 22.44 1.20 -6.61
C ILE A 222 22.59 0.14 -7.70
N LYS A 223 21.95 -1.02 -7.56
CA LYS A 223 22.05 -2.12 -8.50
C LYS A 223 21.66 -1.74 -9.93
N GLU A 224 20.59 -0.96 -10.10
CA GLU A 224 20.11 -0.55 -11.43
C GLU A 224 20.94 0.59 -12.03
N ASN A 225 21.41 1.50 -11.20
CA ASN A 225 22.01 2.76 -11.66
C ASN A 225 23.55 2.76 -11.67
N TYR A 226 24.19 1.87 -10.91
CA TYR A 226 25.65 1.84 -10.77
C TYR A 226 26.40 1.82 -12.11
N LYS A 227 25.97 0.96 -13.07
CA LYS A 227 26.63 0.86 -14.38
C LYS A 227 26.48 2.15 -15.20
N ASN A 228 25.32 2.80 -15.14
CA ASN A 228 25.10 4.05 -15.85
C ASN A 228 25.98 5.16 -15.25
N ASN A 229 26.07 5.24 -13.93
CA ASN A 229 26.91 6.20 -13.25
C ASN A 229 28.39 5.98 -13.59
N LEU A 230 28.89 4.74 -13.49
CA LEU A 230 30.27 4.39 -13.80
C LEU A 230 30.67 4.73 -15.25
N ASN A 231 29.73 4.61 -16.20
CA ASN A 231 29.95 4.93 -17.61
C ASN A 231 29.72 6.41 -17.95
N GLY A 232 29.43 7.25 -16.96
CA GLY A 232 29.18 8.69 -17.14
C GLY A 232 27.82 9.05 -17.73
N HIS A 233 26.88 8.08 -17.81
CA HIS A 233 25.49 8.29 -18.27
C HIS A 233 24.60 8.75 -17.12
N THR A 234 24.95 9.89 -16.51
CA THR A 234 24.26 10.42 -15.33
C THR A 234 22.79 10.79 -15.59
N GLU A 235 22.44 11.12 -16.84
CA GLU A 235 21.07 11.40 -17.27
C GLU A 235 20.14 10.17 -17.23
N LEU A 236 20.70 8.97 -17.19
CA LEU A 236 19.97 7.71 -17.08
C LEU A 236 19.80 7.24 -15.64
N VAL A 237 20.48 7.88 -14.68
CA VAL A 237 20.35 7.54 -13.26
C VAL A 237 19.04 8.11 -12.73
N LYS A 238 18.15 7.24 -12.28
CA LYS A 238 16.80 7.62 -11.80
C LYS A 238 16.38 6.81 -10.59
N ALA A 239 15.75 7.48 -9.64
CA ALA A 239 15.04 6.84 -8.55
C ALA A 239 13.70 6.29 -9.07
N ASN A 240 13.51 4.97 -8.94
CA ASN A 240 12.30 4.27 -9.32
C ASN A 240 11.53 3.81 -8.08
N ASN A 241 10.27 3.41 -8.25
CA ASN A 241 9.45 2.85 -7.18
C ASN A 241 9.74 1.34 -7.06
N TYR A 242 10.67 0.96 -6.19
CA TYR A 242 11.11 -0.44 -6.06
C TYR A 242 10.24 -1.24 -5.10
N TRP A 243 9.88 -0.66 -3.95
CA TRP A 243 9.04 -1.31 -2.97
C TRP A 243 7.60 -1.45 -3.46
N ALA A 244 7.05 -0.40 -4.07
CA ALA A 244 5.72 -0.40 -4.64
C ALA A 244 5.52 -1.48 -5.70
N ASN A 245 6.54 -1.76 -6.49
CA ASN A 245 6.51 -2.80 -7.52
C ASN A 245 6.79 -4.21 -6.97
N SER A 246 7.26 -4.34 -5.73
CA SER A 246 7.58 -5.63 -5.09
C SER A 246 6.39 -6.22 -4.33
N SER A 247 5.50 -5.40 -3.81
CA SER A 247 4.27 -5.83 -3.15
C SER A 247 3.15 -5.99 -4.18
N SER A 248 2.30 -7.02 -4.00
CA SER A 248 1.06 -7.07 -4.78
C SER A 248 0.30 -5.77 -4.54
N ASP A 249 0.09 -4.98 -5.58
CA ASP A 249 -0.59 -3.68 -5.59
C ASP A 249 -1.95 -3.61 -4.88
N SER A 250 -2.42 -4.75 -4.40
CA SER A 250 -3.74 -4.92 -3.81
C SER A 250 -3.85 -4.39 -2.38
N ALA A 251 -2.76 -4.38 -1.59
CA ALA A 251 -2.88 -4.11 -0.15
C ALA A 251 -3.39 -2.69 0.14
N LEU A 252 -2.74 -1.66 -0.41
CA LEU A 252 -3.23 -0.28 -0.23
C LEU A 252 -4.60 -0.07 -0.87
N GLY A 253 -4.85 -0.67 -2.06
CA GLY A 253 -6.14 -0.62 -2.73
C GLY A 253 -7.26 -1.29 -1.93
N GLU A 254 -6.99 -2.43 -1.30
CA GLU A 254 -7.90 -3.10 -0.38
C GLU A 254 -8.17 -2.22 0.85
N TYR A 255 -7.12 -1.64 1.43
CA TYR A 255 -7.24 -0.77 2.61
C TYR A 255 -8.01 0.51 2.32
N LEU A 256 -7.83 1.13 1.15
CA LEU A 256 -8.63 2.27 0.72
C LEU A 256 -10.13 1.95 0.64
N GLY A 257 -10.51 0.68 0.54
CA GLY A 257 -11.90 0.20 0.63
C GLY A 257 -12.59 0.52 1.96
N TYR A 258 -11.83 0.70 3.02
CA TYR A 258 -12.34 1.03 4.36
C TYR A 258 -12.53 2.54 4.61
N LEU A 259 -12.10 3.41 3.67
CA LEU A 259 -12.26 4.86 3.80
C LEU A 259 -13.73 5.28 3.82
N THR A 260 -14.01 6.24 4.69
CA THR A 260 -15.29 6.98 4.77
C THR A 260 -15.15 8.35 4.10
N ASP A 261 -16.26 9.02 3.85
CA ASP A 261 -16.27 10.39 3.29
C ASP A 261 -15.50 11.40 4.16
N SER A 262 -15.48 11.17 5.48
CA SER A 262 -14.74 12.03 6.42
C SER A 262 -13.22 11.87 6.29
N ASP A 263 -12.77 10.75 5.78
CA ASP A 263 -11.34 10.44 5.65
C ASP A 263 -10.73 10.95 4.35
N THR A 264 -11.56 11.26 3.36
CA THR A 264 -11.11 11.77 2.05
C THR A 264 -10.28 13.04 2.19
N ARG A 265 -10.68 13.94 3.12
CA ARG A 265 -9.90 15.16 3.39
C ARG A 265 -8.53 14.88 4.00
N LYS A 266 -8.44 13.95 4.97
CA LYS A 266 -7.18 13.55 5.57
C LYS A 266 -6.26 12.93 4.51
N MET A 267 -6.83 12.14 3.60
CA MET A 267 -6.09 11.56 2.49
C MET A 267 -5.51 12.63 1.57
N GLN A 268 -6.30 13.66 1.22
CA GLN A 268 -5.83 14.78 0.41
C GLN A 268 -4.71 15.55 1.13
N ASP A 269 -4.88 15.86 2.42
CA ASP A 269 -3.86 16.55 3.20
C ASP A 269 -2.53 15.77 3.21
N LEU A 270 -2.58 14.43 3.30
CA LEU A 270 -1.39 13.57 3.19
C LEU A 270 -0.71 13.66 1.82
N VAL A 271 -1.48 13.57 0.74
CA VAL A 271 -0.96 13.67 -0.63
C VAL A 271 -0.37 15.06 -0.90
N ASP A 272 -0.94 16.11 -0.30
CA ASP A 272 -0.41 17.48 -0.34
C ASP A 272 0.87 17.67 0.51
N GLY A 273 1.32 16.62 1.21
CA GLY A 273 2.50 16.65 2.06
C GLY A 273 2.28 17.23 3.45
N LYS A 274 1.01 17.33 3.87
CA LYS A 274 0.65 17.75 5.22
C LYS A 274 0.58 16.54 6.15
N SER A 275 0.60 16.80 7.44
CA SER A 275 0.37 15.79 8.48
C SER A 275 -1.07 15.79 8.90
N ILE A 276 -1.59 14.60 9.20
CA ILE A 276 -2.91 14.40 9.78
C ILE A 276 -2.80 13.86 11.21
N SER A 277 -3.87 14.00 11.99
CA SER A 277 -3.98 13.37 13.32
C SER A 277 -5.14 12.39 13.36
N PHE A 278 -4.96 11.35 14.18
CA PHE A 278 -6.00 10.36 14.49
C PHE A 278 -5.71 9.69 15.83
N ILE A 279 -6.71 9.02 16.39
CA ILE A 279 -6.55 8.25 17.62
C ILE A 279 -5.96 6.88 17.26
N LEU A 280 -4.75 6.61 17.74
CA LEU A 280 -4.07 5.34 17.48
C LEU A 280 -4.78 4.19 18.19
N ASN A 281 -5.18 3.18 17.42
CA ASN A 281 -5.63 1.90 17.94
C ASN A 281 -4.45 0.88 17.96
N ASP A 282 -3.75 0.83 19.08
CA ASP A 282 -2.62 -0.11 19.27
C ASP A 282 -3.08 -1.59 19.43
N SER A 283 -4.37 -1.81 19.61
CA SER A 283 -4.98 -3.13 19.74
C SER A 283 -5.70 -3.61 18.47
N MET A 284 -5.55 -2.87 17.38
CA MET A 284 -6.16 -3.18 16.10
C MET A 284 -5.81 -4.60 15.63
N ASN A 285 -6.79 -5.27 15.04
CA ASN A 285 -6.66 -6.58 14.42
C ASN A 285 -7.43 -6.64 13.10
N TYR A 286 -7.31 -7.74 12.36
CA TYR A 286 -8.02 -7.91 11.09
C TYR A 286 -9.55 -7.97 11.25
N ASP A 287 -10.08 -8.40 12.40
CA ASP A 287 -11.53 -8.41 12.66
C ASP A 287 -12.07 -6.99 12.82
N SER A 288 -11.35 -6.10 13.53
CA SER A 288 -11.80 -4.73 13.76
C SER A 288 -11.84 -3.89 12.48
N LEU A 289 -11.01 -4.20 11.48
CA LEU A 289 -11.05 -3.53 10.18
C LEU A 289 -12.41 -3.69 9.48
N SER A 290 -13.11 -4.81 9.71
CA SER A 290 -14.43 -5.06 9.13
C SER A 290 -15.54 -4.19 9.74
N GLU A 291 -15.30 -3.60 10.91
CA GLU A 291 -16.23 -2.70 11.58
C GLU A 291 -16.18 -1.25 11.06
N HIS A 292 -15.24 -0.96 10.14
CA HIS A 292 -15.06 0.33 9.46
C HIS A 292 -14.80 1.51 10.40
N ASP A 293 -14.04 1.30 11.51
CA ASP A 293 -13.57 2.43 12.32
C ASP A 293 -12.47 3.18 11.55
N PRO A 294 -12.62 4.49 11.31
CA PRO A 294 -11.59 5.27 10.62
C PRO A 294 -10.22 5.23 11.29
N ASN A 295 -10.18 5.15 12.63
CA ASN A 295 -8.92 5.07 13.37
C ASN A 295 -8.18 3.75 13.12
N ASP A 296 -8.90 2.65 12.90
CA ASP A 296 -8.29 1.36 12.54
C ASP A 296 -7.64 1.42 11.16
N PHE A 297 -8.27 2.07 10.21
CA PHE A 297 -7.70 2.31 8.88
C PHE A 297 -6.38 3.09 8.96
N TRP A 298 -6.35 4.22 9.69
CA TRP A 298 -5.13 5.03 9.82
C TRP A 298 -4.05 4.32 10.62
N SER A 299 -4.44 3.56 11.66
CA SER A 299 -3.52 2.71 12.44
C SER A 299 -2.90 1.62 11.56
N LEU A 300 -3.68 1.01 10.68
CA LEU A 300 -3.19 0.03 9.71
C LEU A 300 -2.12 0.63 8.79
N LEU A 301 -2.39 1.79 8.19
CA LEU A 301 -1.43 2.44 7.29
C LEU A 301 -0.12 2.82 8.01
N LEU A 302 -0.19 3.19 9.28
CA LEU A 302 1.00 3.45 10.10
C LEU A 302 1.80 2.17 10.37
N HIS A 303 1.14 1.10 10.79
CA HIS A 303 1.81 -0.17 11.11
C HIS A 303 2.38 -0.87 9.87
N THR A 304 1.76 -0.69 8.71
CA THR A 304 2.23 -1.29 7.45
C THR A 304 3.23 -0.43 6.68
N GLY A 305 3.62 0.73 7.21
CA GLY A 305 4.66 1.58 6.64
C GLY A 305 4.20 2.51 5.51
N TYR A 306 2.90 2.61 5.22
CA TYR A 306 2.38 3.64 4.30
C TYR A 306 2.40 5.03 4.93
N LEU A 307 2.39 5.10 6.26
CA LEU A 307 2.55 6.35 7.02
C LEU A 307 3.72 6.22 7.99
N THR A 308 4.25 7.36 8.40
CA THR A 308 5.26 7.46 9.47
C THR A 308 4.85 8.53 10.46
N LEU A 309 5.39 8.45 11.68
CA LEU A 309 5.16 9.46 12.71
C LEU A 309 5.76 10.81 12.30
N ASP A 310 5.00 11.88 12.48
CA ASP A 310 5.49 13.26 12.35
C ASP A 310 5.86 13.81 13.74
N CYS A 311 7.12 13.60 14.10
CA CYS A 311 7.63 14.02 15.42
C CYS A 311 7.78 15.54 15.55
N ASP A 312 7.83 16.30 14.46
CA ASP A 312 8.06 17.75 14.49
C ASP A 312 6.79 18.52 14.90
N LYS A 313 5.62 17.94 14.64
CA LYS A 313 4.32 18.53 15.05
C LYS A 313 3.85 18.08 16.42
N SER A 314 4.36 17.00 16.95
CA SER A 314 4.12 16.64 18.33
C SER A 314 4.96 17.55 19.22
N ASN A 315 4.33 18.49 19.92
CA ASN A 315 4.96 19.35 20.92
C ASN A 315 5.59 18.56 22.11
N ASN A 316 5.58 17.26 22.07
CA ASN A 316 6.25 16.37 23.00
C ASN A 316 7.50 15.81 22.32
N LYS A 317 8.65 16.35 22.70
CA LYS A 317 9.98 15.74 22.46
C LYS A 317 10.09 14.33 23.04
N GLU A 318 9.10 13.90 23.77
CA GLU A 318 8.87 12.56 24.28
C GLU A 318 7.53 12.07 23.73
N LEU A 319 7.50 11.49 22.51
CA LEU A 319 6.50 10.49 22.17
C LEU A 319 6.79 9.24 23.02
N ARG A 320 6.84 9.43 24.30
CA ARG A 320 6.55 8.37 25.25
C ARG A 320 5.04 8.23 25.13
N ILE A 321 4.60 7.16 24.50
CA ILE A 321 3.28 6.59 24.67
C ILE A 321 3.17 6.21 26.16
N ASN A 322 3.16 7.21 26.99
CA ASN A 322 2.86 7.11 28.40
C ASN A 322 1.58 7.90 28.59
N THR A 323 0.53 7.10 28.62
CA THR A 323 -0.59 7.27 29.49
C THR A 323 -1.70 8.20 29.09
N VAL A 324 -2.84 7.53 28.93
CA VAL A 324 -4.09 7.95 29.57
C VAL A 324 -4.57 9.34 29.17
N SER A 325 -5.20 9.40 28.08
CA SER A 325 -6.48 9.95 27.71
C SER A 325 -6.61 10.51 26.30
N ASN A 326 -5.54 10.68 25.52
CA ASN A 326 -5.63 10.96 24.09
C ASN A 326 -4.44 10.31 23.37
N ASN A 327 -4.66 9.14 22.77
CA ASN A 327 -3.69 8.48 21.87
C ASN A 327 -3.62 9.17 20.51
N ASP A 328 -3.77 10.50 20.45
CA ASP A 328 -3.66 11.25 19.21
C ASP A 328 -2.22 11.22 18.71
N VAL A 329 -2.02 10.67 17.52
CA VAL A 329 -0.73 10.66 16.82
C VAL A 329 -0.79 11.51 15.57
N PHE A 330 0.32 12.19 15.25
CA PHE A 330 0.49 12.89 13.99
C PHE A 330 1.31 12.02 13.05
N VAL A 331 0.82 11.89 11.82
CA VAL A 331 1.47 11.06 10.79
C VAL A 331 1.55 11.82 9.46
N ARG A 332 2.50 11.40 8.64
CA ARG A 332 2.69 11.89 7.27
C ARG A 332 3.09 10.75 6.34
N ILE A 333 3.02 10.99 5.04
CA ILE A 333 3.62 10.09 4.05
C ILE A 333 5.16 10.20 4.19
N PRO A 334 5.88 9.05 4.27
CA PRO A 334 7.32 9.08 4.54
C PRO A 334 8.14 9.71 3.40
N ASN A 335 7.88 9.35 2.15
CA ASN A 335 8.73 9.68 1.02
C ASN A 335 7.95 9.78 -0.30
N LEU A 336 8.66 10.09 -1.39
CA LEU A 336 8.05 10.24 -2.72
C LEU A 336 7.54 8.93 -3.31
N GLU A 337 8.23 7.81 -3.08
CA GLU A 337 7.76 6.51 -3.56
C GLU A 337 6.39 6.16 -2.98
N ILE A 338 6.24 6.24 -1.66
CA ILE A 338 4.95 5.99 -0.99
C ILE A 338 3.89 7.01 -1.42
N LYS A 339 4.29 8.28 -1.63
CA LYS A 339 3.38 9.30 -2.17
C LYS A 339 2.83 8.91 -3.55
N ASN A 340 3.67 8.37 -4.41
CA ASN A 340 3.26 7.87 -5.72
C ASN A 340 2.32 6.66 -5.59
N CYS A 341 2.61 5.71 -4.66
CA CYS A 341 1.69 4.60 -4.36
C CYS A 341 0.28 5.09 -3.99
N PHE A 342 0.19 6.11 -3.13
CA PHE A 342 -1.10 6.71 -2.77
C PHE A 342 -1.82 7.30 -3.98
N LYS A 343 -1.12 8.11 -4.79
CA LYS A 343 -1.68 8.72 -5.99
C LYS A 343 -2.22 7.66 -6.96
N ASP A 344 -1.41 6.64 -7.25
CA ASP A 344 -1.77 5.58 -8.18
C ASP A 344 -2.95 4.74 -7.67
N SER A 345 -2.97 4.43 -6.37
CA SER A 345 -4.05 3.66 -5.76
C SER A 345 -5.36 4.44 -5.71
N ILE A 346 -5.31 5.74 -5.38
CA ILE A 346 -6.46 6.65 -5.43
C ILE A 346 -6.97 6.76 -6.86
N GLN A 347 -6.07 6.92 -7.85
CA GLN A 347 -6.44 7.02 -9.26
C GLN A 347 -7.10 5.73 -9.77
N ARG A 348 -6.55 4.54 -9.43
CA ARG A 348 -7.16 3.25 -9.81
C ARG A 348 -8.54 3.06 -9.19
N ARG A 349 -8.70 3.41 -7.91
CA ARG A 349 -10.00 3.36 -7.25
C ARG A 349 -10.99 4.32 -7.87
N PHE A 350 -10.55 5.55 -8.13
CA PHE A 350 -11.33 6.55 -8.85
C PHE A 350 -11.84 5.98 -10.17
N ASN A 351 -10.94 5.43 -10.99
CA ASN A 351 -11.30 4.87 -12.29
C ASN A 351 -12.29 3.69 -12.18
N LYS A 352 -12.12 2.83 -11.18
CA LYS A 352 -12.96 1.63 -11.00
C LYS A 352 -14.36 1.93 -10.44
N GLU A 353 -14.46 2.85 -9.47
CA GLU A 353 -15.70 3.05 -8.72
C GLU A 353 -16.51 4.25 -9.22
N ILE A 354 -15.83 5.26 -9.78
CA ILE A 354 -16.42 6.56 -10.09
C ILE A 354 -16.81 6.68 -11.57
N ALA A 355 -16.01 6.14 -12.46
CA ALA A 355 -16.22 6.24 -13.89
C ALA A 355 -16.13 4.86 -14.56
N PRO A 356 -17.17 4.01 -14.46
CA PRO A 356 -17.25 2.86 -15.33
C PRO A 356 -17.05 3.30 -16.78
N ASN A 357 -16.34 2.51 -17.60
CA ASN A 357 -16.05 2.85 -19.01
C ASN A 357 -17.27 3.39 -19.75
N SER A 358 -18.45 2.81 -19.53
CA SER A 358 -19.70 3.26 -20.13
C SER A 358 -20.07 4.72 -19.81
N VAL A 359 -19.84 5.19 -18.58
CA VAL A 359 -20.15 6.58 -18.18
C VAL A 359 -19.12 7.55 -18.73
N ALA A 360 -17.85 7.17 -18.76
CA ALA A 360 -16.79 7.95 -19.39
C ALA A 360 -17.05 8.13 -20.89
N ASP A 361 -17.39 7.02 -21.57
CA ASP A 361 -17.74 7.00 -23.00
C ASP A 361 -18.98 7.86 -23.29
N GLU A 362 -20.03 7.78 -22.45
CA GLU A 362 -21.23 8.62 -22.59
C GLU A 362 -20.89 10.13 -22.51
N ILE A 363 -20.04 10.52 -21.56
CA ILE A 363 -19.66 11.93 -21.39
C ILE A 363 -18.78 12.38 -22.56
N ALA A 364 -17.79 11.59 -22.96
CA ALA A 364 -16.90 11.91 -24.07
C ALA A 364 -17.71 11.99 -25.39
N THR A 365 -18.64 11.05 -25.60
CA THR A 365 -19.56 11.08 -26.77
C THR A 365 -20.43 12.34 -26.79
N ALA A 366 -20.98 12.74 -25.64
CA ALA A 366 -21.77 13.95 -25.52
C ALA A 366 -20.96 15.20 -25.88
N LEU A 367 -19.70 15.29 -25.41
CA LEU A 367 -18.80 16.39 -25.74
C LEU A 367 -18.45 16.41 -27.23
N LEU A 368 -18.16 15.25 -27.84
CA LEU A 368 -17.88 15.12 -29.28
C LEU A 368 -19.09 15.50 -30.15
N ASN A 369 -20.29 15.43 -29.60
CA ASN A 369 -21.53 15.79 -30.30
C ASN A 369 -22.07 17.20 -29.98
N GLY A 370 -21.41 17.94 -29.09
CA GLY A 370 -21.87 19.26 -28.66
C GLY A 370 -23.04 19.22 -27.66
N ASP A 371 -23.34 18.05 -27.06
CA ASP A 371 -24.41 17.92 -26.07
C ASP A 371 -23.94 18.38 -24.69
N ASN A 372 -23.85 19.69 -24.56
CA ASN A 372 -23.42 20.39 -23.35
C ASN A 372 -24.28 20.04 -22.13
N SER A 373 -25.60 19.93 -22.30
CA SER A 373 -26.56 19.69 -21.22
C SER A 373 -26.38 18.30 -20.61
N PHE A 374 -26.25 17.29 -21.44
CA PHE A 374 -26.04 15.91 -21.01
C PHE A 374 -24.68 15.76 -20.30
N ALA A 375 -23.59 16.25 -20.92
CA ALA A 375 -22.27 16.20 -20.33
C ALA A 375 -22.22 16.88 -18.96
N GLN A 376 -22.79 18.08 -18.84
CA GLN A 376 -22.86 18.81 -17.56
C GLN A 376 -23.65 18.04 -16.50
N THR A 377 -24.80 17.49 -16.86
CA THR A 377 -25.65 16.73 -15.93
C THR A 377 -24.91 15.50 -15.39
N LYS A 378 -24.24 14.74 -16.26
CA LYS A 378 -23.47 13.56 -15.87
C LYS A 378 -22.26 13.94 -15.01
N LEU A 379 -21.49 14.96 -15.40
CA LEU A 379 -20.37 15.45 -14.60
C LEU A 379 -20.82 15.92 -13.22
N ARG A 380 -21.93 16.67 -13.10
CA ARG A 380 -22.49 17.07 -11.80
C ARG A 380 -22.89 15.86 -10.95
N ALA A 381 -23.52 14.85 -11.55
CA ALA A 381 -23.92 13.65 -10.81
C ALA A 381 -22.71 12.94 -10.19
N ILE A 382 -21.59 12.85 -10.94
CA ILE A 382 -20.36 12.28 -10.43
C ILE A 382 -19.75 13.18 -9.33
N LEU A 383 -19.67 14.49 -9.54
CA LEU A 383 -19.16 15.45 -8.56
C LEU A 383 -19.96 15.43 -7.24
N MET A 384 -21.29 15.37 -7.33
CA MET A 384 -22.17 15.29 -6.15
C MET A 384 -21.91 14.03 -5.31
N ARG A 385 -21.57 12.93 -5.96
CA ARG A 385 -21.34 11.65 -5.31
C ARG A 385 -19.96 11.57 -4.65
N PHE A 386 -18.94 12.23 -5.21
CA PHE A 386 -17.55 11.97 -4.88
C PHE A 386 -16.76 13.16 -4.36
N ILE A 387 -17.27 14.39 -4.43
CA ILE A 387 -16.60 15.58 -3.89
C ILE A 387 -17.25 16.00 -2.58
N SER A 388 -16.44 16.15 -1.52
CA SER A 388 -16.89 16.73 -0.27
C SER A 388 -16.90 18.26 -0.35
N LEU A 389 -17.94 18.92 0.19
CA LEU A 389 -18.02 20.38 0.26
C LEU A 389 -16.90 21.04 1.09
N ARG A 390 -16.17 20.23 1.87
CA ARG A 390 -15.04 20.69 2.70
C ARG A 390 -13.72 20.75 1.95
N ASP A 391 -13.61 20.11 0.78
CA ASP A 391 -12.37 20.06 -0.02
C ASP A 391 -11.97 21.42 -0.60
N ASN A 392 -12.91 22.38 -0.60
CA ASN A 392 -12.71 23.74 -1.12
C ASN A 392 -12.13 24.75 -0.11
N ALA A 393 -11.77 24.32 1.08
CA ALA A 393 -11.26 25.22 2.12
C ALA A 393 -9.72 25.44 2.08
N THR A 394 -9.01 24.85 1.14
CA THR A 394 -7.55 24.95 1.03
C THR A 394 -7.12 26.01 -0.01
N LYS A 395 -6.04 26.74 0.29
CA LYS A 395 -5.42 27.77 -0.60
C LYS A 395 -4.59 27.19 -1.75
N ALA A 396 -4.61 25.89 -1.99
CA ALA A 396 -3.92 25.26 -3.11
C ALA A 396 -4.68 25.49 -4.43
N PRO A 397 -4.02 25.52 -5.59
CA PRO A 397 -4.70 25.65 -6.87
C PRO A 397 -5.60 24.42 -7.10
N LEU A 398 -6.89 24.60 -6.85
CA LEU A 398 -7.93 23.59 -7.08
C LEU A 398 -8.03 23.17 -8.56
N GLU A 399 -7.41 23.94 -9.46
CA GLU A 399 -7.37 23.67 -10.90
C GLU A 399 -6.68 22.35 -11.21
N ASN A 400 -5.54 22.03 -10.58
CA ASN A 400 -4.84 20.75 -10.74
C ASN A 400 -5.67 19.55 -10.25
N TYR A 401 -6.52 19.75 -9.26
CA TYR A 401 -7.41 18.70 -8.77
C TYR A 401 -8.47 18.34 -9.80
N TYR A 402 -9.20 19.34 -10.33
CA TYR A 402 -10.25 19.11 -11.32
C TYR A 402 -9.68 18.70 -12.68
N HIS A 403 -8.49 19.18 -13.03
CA HIS A 403 -7.76 18.70 -14.18
C HIS A 403 -7.44 17.20 -14.05
N GLY A 404 -6.86 16.77 -12.93
CA GLY A 404 -6.60 15.37 -12.63
C GLY A 404 -7.86 14.51 -12.62
N TYR A 405 -8.98 15.07 -12.12
CA TYR A 405 -10.29 14.43 -12.14
C TYR A 405 -10.78 14.16 -13.57
N LEU A 406 -10.79 15.17 -14.45
CA LEU A 406 -11.22 14.99 -15.84
C LEU A 406 -10.25 14.11 -16.64
N ASN A 407 -8.94 14.25 -16.41
CA ASN A 407 -7.94 13.39 -17.02
C ASN A 407 -8.18 11.91 -16.67
N GLY A 408 -8.43 11.62 -15.38
CA GLY A 408 -8.78 10.28 -14.93
C GLY A 408 -10.10 9.76 -15.52
N LEU A 409 -11.11 10.64 -15.69
CA LEU A 409 -12.37 10.28 -16.33
C LEU A 409 -12.15 9.85 -17.78
N PHE A 410 -11.47 10.65 -18.58
CA PHE A 410 -11.31 10.38 -20.02
C PHE A 410 -10.28 9.27 -20.31
N THR A 411 -9.23 9.13 -19.51
CA THR A 411 -8.31 7.98 -19.66
C THR A 411 -8.96 6.64 -19.33
N ASN A 412 -10.16 6.66 -18.72
CA ASN A 412 -10.97 5.47 -18.47
C ASN A 412 -12.04 5.19 -19.55
N CYS A 413 -12.00 5.88 -20.68
CA CYS A 413 -12.83 5.51 -21.84
C CYS A 413 -12.42 4.14 -22.37
N SER A 414 -13.34 3.52 -23.14
CA SER A 414 -13.12 2.23 -23.78
C SER A 414 -11.86 2.23 -24.64
N GLU A 415 -11.22 1.08 -24.76
CA GLU A 415 -10.04 0.91 -25.61
C GLU A 415 -10.32 1.38 -27.03
N ASN A 416 -9.41 2.18 -27.59
CA ASN A 416 -9.54 2.82 -28.92
C ASN A 416 -10.70 3.82 -29.07
N PHE A 417 -11.24 4.36 -27.98
CA PHE A 417 -12.29 5.39 -28.04
C PHE A 417 -11.77 6.68 -28.71
N PHE A 418 -10.52 7.04 -28.47
CA PHE A 418 -9.85 8.20 -29.04
C PHE A 418 -8.79 7.81 -30.06
N SER A 419 -8.68 8.55 -31.16
CA SER A 419 -7.53 8.47 -32.07
C SER A 419 -6.31 9.22 -31.49
N GLU A 420 -6.58 10.28 -30.73
CA GLU A 420 -5.58 11.05 -30.00
C GLU A 420 -6.21 11.62 -28.73
N TYR A 421 -5.41 11.66 -27.67
CA TYR A 421 -5.76 12.23 -26.38
C TYR A 421 -4.55 12.97 -25.80
N HIS A 422 -4.73 14.20 -25.38
CA HIS A 422 -3.69 15.05 -24.83
C HIS A 422 -4.14 15.72 -23.53
N SER A 423 -3.22 15.79 -22.57
CA SER A 423 -3.41 16.47 -21.29
C SER A 423 -2.23 17.39 -21.03
N ASN A 424 -2.47 18.67 -20.75
CA ASN A 424 -1.44 19.70 -20.62
C ASN A 424 -0.51 19.76 -21.85
N ASN A 425 -1.08 19.78 -23.04
CA ASN A 425 -0.32 19.75 -24.27
C ASN A 425 -0.15 21.15 -24.88
N GLU A 426 1.03 21.38 -25.47
CA GLU A 426 1.30 22.62 -26.21
C GLU A 426 0.40 22.68 -27.46
N ALA A 427 -0.41 23.74 -27.56
CA ALA A 427 -1.33 23.96 -28.67
C ALA A 427 -1.43 25.48 -28.94
N GLY A 428 -1.32 25.88 -30.22
CA GLY A 428 -1.35 27.28 -30.57
C GLY A 428 -0.32 28.13 -29.81
N ASN A 429 -0.77 29.14 -29.11
CA ASN A 429 0.06 30.06 -28.32
C ASN A 429 0.07 29.76 -26.80
N GLY A 430 -0.07 28.48 -26.41
CA GLY A 430 -0.07 28.09 -25.00
C GLY A 430 -0.26 26.60 -24.80
N TYR A 431 -0.77 26.23 -23.64
CA TYR A 431 -1.04 24.84 -23.26
C TYR A 431 -2.55 24.67 -23.01
N SER A 432 -3.19 23.74 -23.70
CA SER A 432 -4.57 23.36 -23.42
C SER A 432 -4.61 22.34 -22.28
N ASP A 433 -5.64 22.44 -21.42
CA ASP A 433 -5.76 21.50 -20.30
C ASP A 433 -6.02 20.06 -20.79
N ILE A 434 -7.05 19.86 -21.63
CA ILE A 434 -7.36 18.54 -22.20
C ILE A 434 -7.84 18.74 -23.67
N SER A 435 -7.38 17.88 -24.56
CA SER A 435 -7.93 17.79 -25.90
C SER A 435 -7.93 16.35 -26.42
N PHE A 436 -8.91 16.00 -27.25
CA PHE A 436 -9.00 14.66 -27.83
C PHE A 436 -9.81 14.67 -29.14
N ALA A 437 -9.59 13.63 -29.95
CA ALA A 437 -10.38 13.37 -31.14
C ALA A 437 -10.99 11.96 -31.08
N ASP A 438 -12.13 11.77 -31.74
CA ASP A 438 -12.77 10.47 -31.86
C ASP A 438 -11.89 9.48 -32.66
N THR A 439 -12.25 8.19 -32.64
CA THR A 439 -11.48 7.10 -33.27
C THR A 439 -11.15 7.37 -34.77
N PHE A 440 -11.98 8.13 -35.47
CA PHE A 440 -11.78 8.45 -36.89
C PHE A 440 -11.17 9.82 -37.12
N SER A 441 -10.85 10.57 -36.07
CA SER A 441 -10.39 11.98 -36.12
C SER A 441 -11.34 12.95 -36.83
N GLU A 442 -12.63 12.58 -36.94
CA GLU A 442 -13.66 13.42 -37.57
C GLU A 442 -14.17 14.51 -36.65
N LYS A 443 -14.19 14.24 -35.35
CA LYS A 443 -14.65 15.16 -34.32
C LYS A 443 -13.57 15.38 -33.29
N ALA A 444 -13.35 16.62 -32.87
CA ALA A 444 -12.40 16.97 -31.84
C ALA A 444 -13.03 17.82 -30.74
N VAL A 445 -12.49 17.69 -29.55
CA VAL A 445 -12.88 18.43 -28.35
C VAL A 445 -11.65 19.09 -27.76
N ILE A 446 -11.80 20.33 -27.31
CA ILE A 446 -10.80 21.08 -26.55
C ILE A 446 -11.47 21.60 -25.28
N ILE A 447 -10.81 21.37 -24.17
CA ILE A 447 -11.33 21.74 -22.84
C ILE A 447 -10.31 22.63 -22.14
N GLU A 448 -10.80 23.73 -21.59
CA GLU A 448 -10.07 24.61 -20.68
C GLU A 448 -10.84 24.71 -19.36
N LEU A 449 -10.13 24.71 -18.24
CA LEU A 449 -10.72 24.67 -16.91
C LEU A 449 -10.53 26.00 -16.18
N LYS A 450 -11.52 26.35 -15.36
CA LYS A 450 -11.38 27.40 -14.36
C LYS A 450 -12.07 26.95 -13.07
N VAL A 451 -11.46 27.31 -11.95
CA VAL A 451 -11.97 26.93 -10.64
C VAL A 451 -12.23 28.17 -9.79
N GLY A 452 -13.44 28.23 -9.26
CA GLY A 452 -13.87 29.28 -8.33
C GLY A 452 -14.03 28.79 -6.91
N SER A 453 -14.02 29.74 -5.95
CA SER A 453 -14.42 29.47 -4.57
C SER A 453 -15.92 29.18 -4.49
N LEU A 454 -16.38 28.66 -3.33
CA LEU A 454 -17.82 28.47 -3.08
C LEU A 454 -18.57 29.77 -3.27
N GLY A 455 -19.60 29.76 -4.16
CA GLY A 455 -20.38 30.95 -4.49
C GLY A 455 -19.85 31.81 -5.65
N SER A 456 -18.75 31.40 -6.29
CA SER A 456 -18.27 32.06 -7.52
C SER A 456 -19.28 31.95 -8.66
N ASP A 457 -19.29 32.97 -9.51
CA ASP A 457 -20.09 32.98 -10.74
C ASP A 457 -19.47 32.00 -11.78
N LEU A 458 -20.07 30.80 -11.86
CA LEU A 458 -19.61 29.76 -12.77
C LEU A 458 -19.84 30.14 -14.24
N VAL A 459 -20.83 30.99 -14.56
CA VAL A 459 -21.07 31.43 -15.95
C VAL A 459 -19.89 32.25 -16.41
N SER A 460 -19.49 33.27 -15.67
CA SER A 460 -18.35 34.11 -16.01
C SER A 460 -17.04 33.32 -16.11
N LEU A 461 -16.85 32.34 -15.21
CA LEU A 461 -15.64 31.50 -15.22
C LEU A 461 -15.59 30.55 -16.43
N SER A 462 -16.72 29.93 -16.79
CA SER A 462 -16.78 29.03 -17.96
C SER A 462 -16.60 29.80 -19.27
N GLU A 463 -17.15 31.01 -19.36
CA GLU A 463 -16.95 31.88 -20.51
C GLU A 463 -15.50 32.35 -20.64
N LYS A 464 -14.83 32.70 -19.53
CA LYS A 464 -13.41 33.02 -19.51
C LYS A 464 -12.54 31.85 -19.98
N ALA A 465 -12.84 30.63 -19.54
CA ALA A 465 -12.15 29.43 -20.01
C ALA A 465 -12.35 29.24 -21.52
N LEU A 466 -13.57 29.41 -22.01
CA LEU A 466 -13.89 29.29 -23.43
C LEU A 466 -13.18 30.36 -24.26
N SER A 467 -13.14 31.62 -23.78
CA SER A 467 -12.44 32.71 -24.44
C SER A 467 -10.93 32.46 -24.56
N GLN A 468 -10.32 31.83 -23.54
CA GLN A 468 -8.91 31.47 -23.54
C GLN A 468 -8.56 30.50 -24.67
N ILE A 469 -9.44 29.51 -24.97
CA ILE A 469 -9.23 28.56 -26.09
C ILE A 469 -9.13 29.34 -27.42
N GLU A 470 -9.97 30.35 -27.63
CA GLU A 470 -9.98 31.16 -28.84
C GLU A 470 -8.77 32.10 -28.90
N GLU A 471 -8.51 32.86 -27.85
CA GLU A 471 -7.38 33.81 -27.77
C GLU A 471 -6.02 33.13 -27.96
N LYS A 472 -5.87 31.91 -27.48
CA LYS A 472 -4.64 31.12 -27.55
C LYS A 472 -4.57 30.18 -28.77
N ASN A 473 -5.61 30.15 -29.61
CA ASN A 473 -5.71 29.30 -30.80
C ASN A 473 -5.46 27.80 -30.52
N TYR A 474 -6.01 27.27 -29.43
CA TYR A 474 -5.81 25.86 -29.07
C TYR A 474 -6.41 24.87 -30.08
N ALA A 475 -7.29 25.34 -30.97
CA ALA A 475 -7.88 24.54 -32.03
C ALA A 475 -6.98 24.32 -33.26
N GLU A 476 -5.86 25.03 -33.35
CA GLU A 476 -5.01 25.05 -34.55
C GLU A 476 -4.58 23.64 -35.01
N PRO A 477 -4.12 22.72 -34.13
CA PRO A 477 -3.74 21.37 -34.57
C PRO A 477 -4.89 20.60 -35.26
N PHE A 478 -6.10 20.71 -34.71
CA PHE A 478 -7.29 20.05 -35.30
C PHE A 478 -7.83 20.76 -36.56
N LEU A 479 -7.66 22.07 -36.65
CA LEU A 479 -8.03 22.82 -37.83
C LEU A 479 -7.16 22.47 -39.04
N GLN A 480 -5.88 22.15 -38.81
CA GLN A 480 -4.93 21.71 -39.83
C GLN A 480 -5.16 20.27 -40.27
N ASN A 481 -5.83 19.45 -39.48
CA ASN A 481 -6.17 18.06 -39.82
C ASN A 481 -7.35 18.04 -40.79
N SER A 482 -7.11 17.58 -42.03
CA SER A 482 -8.13 17.50 -43.09
C SER A 482 -9.27 16.52 -42.80
N MET A 483 -9.06 15.57 -41.91
CA MET A 483 -10.08 14.59 -41.50
C MET A 483 -11.09 15.21 -40.52
N THR A 484 -10.70 16.21 -39.75
CA THR A 484 -11.55 16.81 -38.71
C THR A 484 -12.67 17.64 -39.37
N GLN A 485 -13.90 17.22 -39.17
CA GLN A 485 -15.12 17.84 -39.72
C GLN A 485 -15.77 18.79 -38.72
N SER A 486 -15.65 18.53 -37.41
CA SER A 486 -16.19 19.40 -36.38
C SER A 486 -15.28 19.48 -35.16
N ILE A 487 -15.22 20.68 -34.56
CA ILE A 487 -14.41 20.98 -33.38
C ILE A 487 -15.31 21.69 -32.37
N PHE A 488 -15.38 21.12 -31.14
CA PHE A 488 -16.11 21.73 -30.03
C PHE A 488 -15.13 22.19 -28.97
N ALA A 489 -15.25 23.46 -28.57
CA ALA A 489 -14.52 24.06 -27.47
C ALA A 489 -15.39 24.12 -26.23
N TYR A 490 -14.85 23.72 -25.08
CA TYR A 490 -15.54 23.74 -23.80
C TYR A 490 -14.73 24.51 -22.76
N GLY A 491 -15.33 25.57 -22.22
CA GLY A 491 -14.89 26.18 -20.98
C GLY A 491 -15.62 25.52 -19.79
N ILE A 492 -14.92 24.82 -18.93
CA ILE A 492 -15.52 24.14 -17.78
C ILE A 492 -15.15 24.88 -16.49
N ALA A 493 -16.14 25.42 -15.79
CA ALA A 493 -15.96 26.04 -14.51
C ALA A 493 -16.40 25.10 -13.37
N PHE A 494 -15.56 24.98 -12.33
CA PHE A 494 -15.85 24.19 -11.13
C PHE A 494 -15.94 25.07 -9.89
N SER A 495 -16.85 24.74 -8.98
CA SER A 495 -16.93 25.28 -7.62
C SER A 495 -17.54 24.23 -6.70
N GLY A 496 -16.72 23.56 -5.90
CA GLY A 496 -17.15 22.45 -5.06
C GLY A 496 -17.78 21.32 -5.87
N LYS A 497 -19.00 20.95 -5.53
CA LYS A 497 -19.75 19.87 -6.21
C LYS A 497 -20.47 20.33 -7.49
N ASN A 498 -20.28 21.57 -7.90
CA ASN A 498 -20.93 22.13 -9.07
C ASN A 498 -19.95 22.34 -10.20
N CYS A 499 -20.39 22.10 -11.43
CA CYS A 499 -19.71 22.53 -12.63
C CYS A 499 -20.70 23.20 -13.59
N LEU A 500 -20.16 24.04 -14.46
CA LEU A 500 -20.88 24.63 -15.58
C LEU A 500 -19.99 24.58 -16.80
N LEU A 501 -20.59 24.18 -17.91
CA LEU A 501 -19.94 24.07 -19.19
C LEU A 501 -20.44 25.17 -20.14
N ALA A 502 -19.55 26.00 -20.64
CA ALA A 502 -19.80 26.80 -21.83
C ALA A 502 -19.26 26.07 -23.04
N CYS A 503 -20.02 26.04 -24.13
CA CYS A 503 -19.66 25.31 -25.35
C CYS A 503 -19.74 26.20 -26.56
N LYS A 504 -18.79 26.06 -27.50
CA LYS A 504 -18.79 26.70 -28.80
C LYS A 504 -18.31 25.73 -29.86
N LYS A 505 -19.05 25.66 -30.98
CA LYS A 505 -18.61 24.95 -32.18
C LYS A 505 -17.66 25.88 -32.97
N LEU A 506 -16.41 25.42 -33.21
CA LEU A 506 -15.36 26.18 -33.92
C LEU A 506 -15.28 25.78 -35.41
N LYS A 507 -15.67 24.54 -35.74
CA LYS A 507 -15.70 24.03 -37.09
C LYS A 507 -16.91 23.13 -37.35
#